data_b32d578e1e933ee82f00995ff5a03da4
#
_entry.id   b32d578e1e933ee82f00995ff5a03da4
#
_cell.length_a   1.000
_cell.length_b   1.000
_cell.length_c   1.000
_cell.angle_alpha   90.00
_cell.angle_beta   90.00
_cell.angle_gamma   90.00
#
_symmetry.space_group_name_H-M   'P 1'
#
loop_
_entity.id
_entity.type
_entity.pdbx_description
1 polymer ?
#
loop_
_entity_poly.entity_id
_entity_poly.type
_entity_poly.pdbx_seq_one_letter_code
_entity_poly.pdbx_strand_id
1 'polypeptide(L)'
;TYEKTKDFINDVVYGKDNVREYVNQRIKDVSVLTKKAQSYRDWIKVAEAKSEIDVFSAAYGIGMNAEFVQEPFLRFILKSFGKLSGKITSDRETPVLVKGAMDYMHDHSDKFVIIVMDGMSEFDWTILSQSFGDIKYERSAAFAMIPTITSLSRQSLVSGKYPRQLLSPWSTSKEGKEFTDCAMSFGLRKEQVEYHRGYDADFGPTIRCGCVIINDIDDMVHGQQQGRSGMYRDVEYL
;
A
#
# COMPACT_ATOMS: atom_id res chain seq x y z
N THR A 1 -5.21 -39.12 -7.83
CA THR A 1 -5.52 -38.06 -8.77
C THR A 1 -5.11 -36.70 -8.20
N TYR A 2 -4.92 -35.72 -9.03
CA TYR A 2 -4.37 -34.39 -8.70
C TYR A 2 -5.07 -33.71 -7.49
N GLU A 3 -6.40 -33.74 -7.40
CA GLU A 3 -7.12 -33.14 -6.26
C GLU A 3 -6.77 -33.81 -4.92
N LYS A 4 -6.73 -35.15 -4.86
CA LYS A 4 -6.33 -35.85 -3.63
C LYS A 4 -4.87 -35.58 -3.23
N THR A 5 -4.01 -35.36 -4.22
CA THR A 5 -2.61 -34.97 -3.95
C THR A 5 -2.52 -33.53 -3.49
N LYS A 6 -3.36 -32.64 -4.00
CA LYS A 6 -3.46 -31.23 -3.58
C LYS A 6 -3.95 -31.13 -2.15
N ASP A 7 -5.02 -31.86 -1.80
CA ASP A 7 -5.54 -31.91 -0.43
C ASP A 7 -4.51 -32.46 0.54
N PHE A 8 -3.82 -33.55 0.17
CA PHE A 8 -2.74 -34.13 0.99
C PHE A 8 -1.56 -33.16 1.17
N ILE A 9 -1.16 -32.46 0.11
CA ILE A 9 -0.08 -31.43 0.18
C ILE A 9 -0.55 -30.29 1.09
N ASN A 10 -1.78 -29.82 0.95
CA ASN A 10 -2.34 -28.78 1.79
C ASN A 10 -2.39 -29.22 3.27
N ASP A 11 -2.84 -30.43 3.56
CA ASP A 11 -2.90 -30.94 4.94
C ASP A 11 -1.51 -31.16 5.55
N VAL A 12 -0.53 -31.62 4.77
CA VAL A 12 0.81 -31.92 5.28
C VAL A 12 1.72 -30.69 5.29
N VAL A 13 1.65 -29.84 4.27
CA VAL A 13 2.53 -28.65 4.15
C VAL A 13 1.91 -27.45 4.83
N TYR A 14 0.61 -27.26 4.67
CA TYR A 14 -0.16 -26.11 5.20
C TYR A 14 -1.06 -26.49 6.38
N GLY A 15 -0.84 -27.65 7.00
CA GLY A 15 -1.54 -28.00 8.24
C GLY A 15 -1.34 -26.92 9.31
N LYS A 16 -2.39 -26.66 10.10
CA LYS A 16 -2.44 -25.53 11.07
C LYS A 16 -1.23 -25.51 12.02
N ASP A 17 -0.69 -26.65 12.39
CA ASP A 17 0.46 -26.74 13.31
C ASP A 17 1.77 -26.37 12.60
N ASN A 18 1.96 -26.77 11.34
CA ASN A 18 3.13 -26.38 10.54
C ASN A 18 3.11 -24.90 10.25
N VAL A 19 1.95 -24.34 9.91
CA VAL A 19 1.79 -22.89 9.71
C VAL A 19 2.07 -22.13 11.01
N ARG A 20 1.60 -22.63 12.16
CA ARG A 20 1.90 -22.03 13.46
C ARG A 20 3.40 -22.02 13.76
N GLU A 21 4.10 -23.11 13.47
CA GLU A 21 5.56 -23.19 13.65
C GLU A 21 6.28 -22.20 12.72
N TYR A 22 5.87 -22.15 11.45
CA TYR A 22 6.38 -21.16 10.49
C TYR A 22 6.17 -19.72 10.99
N VAL A 23 4.96 -19.37 11.39
CA VAL A 23 4.64 -18.03 11.93
C VAL A 23 5.45 -17.71 13.18
N ASN A 24 5.65 -18.69 14.08
CA ASN A 24 6.52 -18.52 15.25
C ASN A 24 7.96 -18.19 14.86
N GLN A 25 8.50 -18.85 13.83
CA GLN A 25 9.84 -18.53 13.34
C GLN A 25 9.89 -17.14 12.72
N ARG A 26 8.88 -16.77 11.92
CA ARG A 26 8.79 -15.42 11.32
C ARG A 26 8.68 -14.32 12.39
N ILE A 27 7.99 -14.54 13.49
CA ILE A 27 7.92 -13.61 14.62
C ILE A 27 9.32 -13.37 15.21
N LYS A 28 10.13 -14.42 15.36
CA LYS A 28 11.53 -14.28 15.82
C LYS A 28 12.37 -13.46 14.83
N ASP A 29 12.21 -13.75 13.53
CA ASP A 29 12.91 -13.02 12.46
C ASP A 29 12.54 -11.53 12.48
N VAL A 30 11.24 -11.22 12.56
CA VAL A 30 10.74 -9.82 12.67
C VAL A 30 11.27 -9.14 13.93
N SER A 31 11.40 -9.86 15.05
CA SER A 31 12.00 -9.29 16.27
C SER A 31 13.46 -8.90 16.04
N VAL A 32 14.22 -9.72 15.31
CA VAL A 32 15.62 -9.40 14.98
C VAL A 32 15.70 -8.21 14.02
N LEU A 33 14.88 -8.19 12.97
CA LEU A 33 14.79 -7.09 12.02
C LEU A 33 14.44 -5.77 12.73
N THR A 34 13.42 -5.78 13.60
CA THR A 34 12.98 -4.61 14.36
C THR A 34 14.08 -4.03 15.24
N LYS A 35 14.86 -4.88 15.92
CA LYS A 35 15.97 -4.44 16.78
C LYS A 35 17.12 -3.82 15.98
N LYS A 36 17.31 -4.23 14.73
CA LYS A 36 18.36 -3.73 13.83
C LYS A 36 17.93 -2.57 12.97
N ALA A 37 16.63 -2.28 12.86
CA ALA A 37 16.10 -1.27 11.96
C ALA A 37 16.54 0.15 12.37
N GLN A 38 17.26 0.82 11.47
CA GLN A 38 17.78 2.18 11.66
C GLN A 38 17.36 3.12 10.52
N SER A 39 17.09 2.60 9.34
CA SER A 39 16.72 3.35 8.14
C SER A 39 15.26 3.10 7.75
N TYR A 40 14.71 3.99 6.90
CA TYR A 40 13.37 3.78 6.34
C TYR A 40 13.29 2.48 5.53
N ARG A 41 14.36 2.07 4.84
CA ARG A 41 14.42 0.81 4.08
C ARG A 41 14.36 -0.42 4.99
N ASP A 42 14.93 -0.34 6.19
CA ASP A 42 14.82 -1.43 7.17
C ASP A 42 13.38 -1.56 7.66
N TRP A 43 12.70 -0.43 7.89
CA TRP A 43 11.31 -0.44 8.34
C TRP A 43 10.33 -0.93 7.28
N ILE A 44 10.62 -0.70 5.98
CA ILE A 44 9.87 -1.34 4.89
C ILE A 44 9.98 -2.87 4.99
N LYS A 45 11.19 -3.42 5.17
CA LYS A 45 11.38 -4.87 5.34
C LYS A 45 10.69 -5.43 6.59
N VAL A 46 10.66 -4.65 7.67
CA VAL A 46 9.91 -5.02 8.89
C VAL A 46 8.40 -5.06 8.60
N ALA A 47 7.88 -4.08 7.87
CA ALA A 47 6.46 -4.03 7.50
C ALA A 47 6.07 -5.23 6.61
N GLU A 48 6.87 -5.56 5.59
CA GLU A 48 6.68 -6.71 4.71
C GLU A 48 6.64 -8.02 5.50
N ALA A 49 7.64 -8.24 6.36
CA ALA A 49 7.73 -9.46 7.15
C ALA A 49 6.61 -9.56 8.21
N LYS A 50 6.17 -8.41 8.75
CA LYS A 50 5.01 -8.36 9.65
C LYS A 50 3.70 -8.67 8.92
N SER A 51 3.53 -8.13 7.71
CA SER A 51 2.35 -8.40 6.88
C SER A 51 2.20 -9.89 6.60
N GLU A 52 3.28 -10.59 6.29
CA GLU A 52 3.27 -12.05 6.10
C GLU A 52 2.75 -12.79 7.35
N ILE A 53 3.20 -12.41 8.55
CA ILE A 53 2.69 -12.98 9.82
C ILE A 53 1.18 -12.73 9.94
N ASP A 54 0.75 -11.49 9.68
CA ASP A 54 -0.64 -11.09 9.81
C ASP A 54 -1.55 -11.85 8.83
N VAL A 55 -1.11 -12.04 7.57
CA VAL A 55 -1.83 -12.78 6.53
C VAL A 55 -1.96 -14.27 6.90
N PHE A 56 -0.86 -14.95 7.24
CA PHE A 56 -0.93 -16.35 7.64
C PHE A 56 -1.77 -16.54 8.92
N SER A 57 -1.64 -15.65 9.88
CA SER A 57 -2.46 -15.70 11.11
C SER A 57 -3.94 -15.52 10.83
N ALA A 58 -4.30 -14.63 9.91
CA ALA A 58 -5.68 -14.37 9.50
C ALA A 58 -6.26 -15.56 8.70
N ALA A 59 -5.53 -16.03 7.68
CA ALA A 59 -5.92 -17.12 6.80
C ALA A 59 -6.20 -18.42 7.56
N TYR A 60 -5.34 -18.76 8.52
CA TYR A 60 -5.41 -20.02 9.27
C TYR A 60 -6.03 -19.89 10.67
N GLY A 61 -6.47 -18.69 11.07
CA GLY A 61 -7.09 -18.44 12.37
C GLY A 61 -6.18 -18.79 13.55
N ILE A 62 -4.87 -18.48 13.45
CA ILE A 62 -3.86 -18.85 14.45
C ILE A 62 -3.84 -17.88 15.64
N GLY A 63 -4.26 -16.63 15.42
CA GLY A 63 -4.30 -15.59 16.46
C GLY A 63 -2.93 -15.07 16.90
N MET A 64 -1.90 -15.26 16.08
CA MET A 64 -0.54 -14.76 16.33
C MET A 64 -0.31 -13.43 15.65
N ASN A 65 0.50 -12.56 16.25
CA ASN A 65 0.81 -11.24 15.70
C ASN A 65 2.22 -10.79 16.10
N ALA A 66 2.65 -9.67 15.54
CA ALA A 66 3.93 -9.02 15.83
C ALA A 66 3.71 -7.55 16.28
N GLU A 67 2.80 -7.30 17.19
CA GLU A 67 2.46 -5.95 17.67
C GLU A 67 3.63 -5.23 18.36
N PHE A 68 4.60 -5.97 18.89
CA PHE A 68 5.83 -5.40 19.45
C PHE A 68 6.60 -4.49 18.49
N VAL A 69 6.31 -4.54 17.17
CA VAL A 69 6.89 -3.67 16.15
C VAL A 69 6.41 -2.23 16.29
N GLN A 70 5.19 -2.00 16.79
CA GLN A 70 4.52 -0.69 16.76
C GLN A 70 5.29 0.39 17.52
N GLU A 71 5.70 0.11 18.75
CA GLU A 71 6.37 1.11 19.58
C GLU A 71 7.76 1.48 19.06
N PRO A 72 8.64 0.55 18.66
CA PRO A 72 9.90 0.87 18.01
C PRO A 72 9.73 1.68 16.72
N PHE A 73 8.73 1.34 15.90
CA PHE A 73 8.40 2.07 14.68
C PHE A 73 7.93 3.50 15.00
N LEU A 74 7.04 3.67 15.97
CA LEU A 74 6.58 4.99 16.40
C LEU A 74 7.78 5.87 16.84
N ARG A 75 8.69 5.32 17.63
CA ARG A 75 9.91 6.05 18.04
C ARG A 75 10.77 6.45 16.85
N PHE A 76 10.94 5.56 15.87
CA PHE A 76 11.65 5.87 14.62
C PHE A 76 10.97 7.01 13.88
N ILE A 77 9.66 6.96 13.68
CA ILE A 77 8.90 7.98 12.95
C ILE A 77 8.97 9.34 13.66
N LEU A 78 8.74 9.40 14.96
CA LEU A 78 8.81 10.65 15.72
C LEU A 78 10.19 11.32 15.63
N LYS A 79 11.26 10.52 15.58
CA LYS A 79 12.64 11.01 15.45
C LYS A 79 13.02 11.40 14.02
N SER A 80 12.46 10.72 13.01
CA SER A 80 13.02 10.70 11.66
C SER A 80 12.12 11.32 10.61
N PHE A 81 10.82 11.49 10.85
CA PHE A 81 9.84 11.92 9.83
C PHE A 81 10.21 13.25 9.18
N GLY A 82 10.67 14.23 9.94
CA GLY A 82 11.13 15.51 9.39
C GLY A 82 12.30 15.37 8.41
N LYS A 83 13.18 14.41 8.64
CA LYS A 83 14.30 14.11 7.72
C LYS A 83 13.82 13.33 6.50
N LEU A 84 12.87 12.41 6.68
CA LEU A 84 12.27 11.65 5.58
C LEU A 84 11.47 12.56 4.65
N SER A 85 10.71 13.50 5.19
CA SER A 85 9.93 14.46 4.42
C SER A 85 10.78 15.42 3.59
N GLY A 86 12.02 15.70 4.00
CA GLY A 86 12.96 16.51 3.25
C GLY A 86 13.84 15.74 2.25
N LYS A 87 13.74 14.41 2.18
CA LYS A 87 14.52 13.63 1.21
C LYS A 87 14.00 13.84 -0.20
N ILE A 88 14.90 14.22 -1.08
CA ILE A 88 14.71 14.21 -2.52
C ILE A 88 15.20 12.83 -2.99
N THR A 89 14.31 12.05 -3.63
CA THR A 89 14.71 10.82 -4.32
C THR A 89 15.38 11.17 -5.63
N SER A 90 16.44 10.45 -6.00
CA SER A 90 17.00 10.54 -7.34
C SER A 90 16.06 9.85 -8.33
N ASP A 91 16.18 10.17 -9.62
CA ASP A 91 15.36 9.65 -10.72
C ASP A 91 15.28 8.11 -10.81
N ARG A 92 16.16 7.41 -10.10
CA ARG A 92 16.24 5.94 -10.07
C ARG A 92 15.80 5.32 -8.75
N GLU A 93 15.46 6.13 -7.78
CA GLU A 93 15.02 5.65 -6.46
C GLU A 93 13.52 5.85 -6.27
N THR A 94 12.89 4.83 -5.69
CA THR A 94 11.48 4.93 -5.31
C THR A 94 11.25 6.01 -4.26
N PRO A 95 10.11 6.71 -4.29
CA PRO A 95 9.80 7.76 -3.32
C PRO A 95 9.83 7.24 -1.89
N VAL A 96 10.35 8.04 -0.97
CA VAL A 96 10.31 7.72 0.48
C VAL A 96 8.91 7.95 1.05
N LEU A 97 8.20 8.97 0.56
CA LEU A 97 6.83 9.31 0.93
C LEU A 97 5.91 9.25 -0.29
N VAL A 98 4.66 8.89 -0.10
CA VAL A 98 3.65 8.79 -1.17
C VAL A 98 3.49 10.05 -2.01
N LYS A 99 3.78 11.23 -1.46
CA LYS A 99 3.77 12.49 -2.23
C LYS A 99 4.71 12.51 -3.43
N GLY A 100 5.73 11.66 -3.45
CA GLY A 100 6.66 11.53 -4.59
C GLY A 100 6.17 10.63 -5.71
N ALA A 101 4.97 10.03 -5.58
CA ALA A 101 4.49 9.05 -6.55
C ALA A 101 4.25 9.66 -7.94
N MET A 102 3.65 10.84 -8.02
CA MET A 102 3.37 11.50 -9.29
C MET A 102 4.66 11.87 -10.05
N ASP A 103 5.63 12.47 -9.37
CA ASP A 103 6.95 12.80 -9.94
C ASP A 103 7.64 11.52 -10.44
N TYR A 104 7.66 10.47 -9.62
CA TYR A 104 8.27 9.20 -9.98
C TYR A 104 7.63 8.57 -11.22
N MET A 105 6.29 8.54 -11.31
CA MET A 105 5.60 7.99 -12.47
C MET A 105 5.87 8.81 -13.73
N HIS A 106 5.88 10.13 -13.60
CA HIS A 106 6.19 11.02 -14.73
C HIS A 106 7.63 10.83 -15.24
N ASP A 107 8.60 10.67 -14.34
CA ASP A 107 10.01 10.47 -14.70
C ASP A 107 10.28 9.12 -15.37
N HIS A 108 9.39 8.13 -15.19
CA HIS A 108 9.55 6.77 -15.71
C HIS A 108 8.63 6.42 -16.87
N SER A 109 7.60 7.22 -17.13
CA SER A 109 6.65 6.95 -18.22
C SER A 109 6.00 8.20 -18.74
N ASP A 110 5.97 8.32 -20.06
CA ASP A 110 5.24 9.39 -20.75
C ASP A 110 3.71 9.22 -20.70
N LYS A 111 3.22 8.03 -20.40
CA LYS A 111 1.79 7.71 -20.30
C LYS A 111 1.57 6.70 -19.18
N PHE A 112 0.75 7.06 -18.19
CA PHE A 112 0.45 6.20 -17.06
C PHE A 112 -0.94 6.45 -16.49
N VAL A 113 -1.44 5.44 -15.76
CA VAL A 113 -2.63 5.53 -14.91
C VAL A 113 -2.25 5.13 -13.50
N ILE A 114 -2.62 5.94 -12.53
CA ILE A 114 -2.51 5.59 -11.11
C ILE A 114 -3.85 5.04 -10.65
N ILE A 115 -3.86 3.79 -10.20
CA ILE A 115 -5.00 3.17 -9.52
C ILE A 115 -4.70 3.25 -8.02
N VAL A 116 -5.53 3.99 -7.30
CA VAL A 116 -5.39 4.16 -5.86
C VAL A 116 -6.46 3.33 -5.16
N MET A 117 -6.03 2.27 -4.48
CA MET A 117 -6.88 1.52 -3.56
C MET A 117 -6.86 2.24 -2.21
N ASP A 118 -7.92 2.96 -1.85
CA ASP A 118 -7.97 3.71 -0.61
C ASP A 118 -7.97 2.79 0.61
N GLY A 119 -7.32 3.21 1.69
CA GLY A 119 -7.21 2.40 2.90
C GLY A 119 -6.28 1.20 2.80
N MET A 120 -5.71 0.88 1.63
CA MET A 120 -4.88 -0.31 1.43
C MET A 120 -3.62 -0.27 2.27
N SER A 121 -3.42 -1.31 3.05
CA SER A 121 -2.20 -1.57 3.83
C SER A 121 -1.31 -2.61 3.14
N GLU A 122 -0.12 -2.84 3.71
CA GLU A 122 0.77 -3.91 3.28
C GLU A 122 0.14 -5.30 3.42
N PHE A 123 -0.76 -5.46 4.39
CA PHE A 123 -1.55 -6.69 4.58
C PHE A 123 -2.47 -6.95 3.37
N ASP A 124 -3.22 -5.94 2.96
CA ASP A 124 -4.15 -6.03 1.84
C ASP A 124 -3.42 -6.25 0.51
N TRP A 125 -2.30 -5.53 0.30
CA TRP A 125 -1.43 -5.75 -0.85
C TRP A 125 -0.92 -7.18 -0.93
N THR A 126 -0.49 -7.76 0.20
CA THR A 126 0.03 -9.14 0.23
C THR A 126 -1.02 -10.17 -0.17
N ILE A 127 -2.30 -9.90 0.08
CA ILE A 127 -3.41 -10.76 -0.36
C ILE A 127 -3.72 -10.52 -1.83
N LEU A 128 -4.01 -9.27 -2.22
CA LEU A 128 -4.40 -8.90 -3.59
C LEU A 128 -3.37 -9.31 -4.64
N SER A 129 -2.09 -9.12 -4.35
CA SER A 129 -1.04 -9.43 -5.32
C SER A 129 -0.95 -10.90 -5.68
N GLN A 130 -1.52 -11.80 -4.88
CA GLN A 130 -1.60 -13.24 -5.20
C GLN A 130 -2.58 -13.53 -6.34
N SER A 131 -3.55 -12.65 -6.59
CA SER A 131 -4.55 -12.77 -7.66
C SER A 131 -4.08 -12.21 -8.99
N PHE A 132 -2.92 -11.57 -9.08
CA PHE A 132 -2.46 -10.91 -10.32
C PHE A 132 -2.04 -11.88 -11.43
N GLY A 133 -1.85 -13.17 -11.13
CA GLY A 133 -1.53 -14.19 -12.13
C GLY A 133 -0.34 -13.81 -13.02
N ASP A 134 -0.58 -13.69 -14.32
CA ASP A 134 0.47 -13.39 -15.31
C ASP A 134 0.77 -11.87 -15.46
N ILE A 135 0.16 -11.01 -14.65
CA ILE A 135 0.43 -9.57 -14.68
C ILE A 135 1.87 -9.34 -14.21
N LYS A 136 2.68 -8.76 -15.09
CA LYS A 136 4.04 -8.35 -14.72
C LYS A 136 4.00 -7.02 -13.98
N TYR A 137 4.60 -6.97 -12.81
CA TYR A 137 4.72 -5.74 -12.04
C TYR A 137 6.06 -5.67 -11.31
N GLU A 138 6.47 -4.46 -11.00
CA GLU A 138 7.56 -4.17 -10.05
C GLU A 138 6.94 -3.66 -8.76
N ARG A 139 7.54 -4.04 -7.63
CA ARG A 139 7.05 -3.64 -6.32
C ARG A 139 8.03 -2.69 -5.64
N SER A 140 7.48 -1.63 -5.09
CA SER A 140 8.19 -0.76 -4.17
C SER A 140 7.25 -0.29 -3.06
N ALA A 141 7.80 0.32 -2.01
CA ALA A 141 7.01 0.84 -0.90
C ALA A 141 7.43 2.25 -0.52
N ALA A 142 6.45 3.07 -0.18
CA ALA A 142 6.62 4.42 0.35
C ALA A 142 5.79 4.59 1.62
N PHE A 143 6.23 5.49 2.51
CA PHE A 143 5.42 5.82 3.68
C PHE A 143 4.27 6.75 3.33
N ALA A 144 3.12 6.48 3.91
CA ALA A 144 2.00 7.41 3.90
C ALA A 144 2.37 8.74 4.59
N MET A 145 1.62 9.79 4.30
CA MET A 145 1.73 11.04 5.06
C MET A 145 1.21 10.84 6.49
N ILE A 146 1.72 11.63 7.42
CA ILE A 146 1.27 11.61 8.81
C ILE A 146 0.53 12.92 9.10
N PRO A 147 -0.71 12.82 9.62
CA PRO A 147 -1.52 11.63 9.89
C PRO A 147 -1.94 10.92 8.61
N THR A 148 -2.15 9.59 8.70
CA THR A 148 -2.45 8.72 7.55
C THR A 148 -3.92 8.75 7.11
N ILE A 149 -4.62 9.83 7.42
CA ILE A 149 -6.03 9.98 7.01
C ILE A 149 -6.14 10.26 5.51
N THR A 150 -7.19 9.75 4.90
CA THR A 150 -7.47 9.82 3.47
C THR A 150 -7.31 11.23 2.91
N SER A 151 -7.93 12.23 3.55
CA SER A 151 -7.90 13.61 3.08
C SER A 151 -6.50 14.24 3.04
N LEU A 152 -5.52 13.70 3.75
CA LEU A 152 -4.14 14.18 3.72
C LEU A 152 -3.25 13.28 2.87
N SER A 153 -3.21 11.98 3.18
CA SER A 153 -2.27 11.06 2.57
C SER A 153 -2.57 10.81 1.09
N ARG A 154 -3.82 10.47 0.77
CA ARG A 154 -4.24 10.20 -0.62
C ARG A 154 -4.15 11.45 -1.50
N GLN A 155 -4.61 12.62 -1.00
CA GLN A 155 -4.42 13.86 -1.75
C GLN A 155 -2.95 14.20 -1.97
N SER A 156 -2.07 13.96 -0.98
CA SER A 156 -0.62 14.16 -1.16
C SER A 156 -0.04 13.22 -2.22
N LEU A 157 -0.52 11.97 -2.30
CA LEU A 157 -0.11 11.00 -3.33
C LEU A 157 -0.41 11.53 -4.73
N VAL A 158 -1.67 11.92 -4.98
CA VAL A 158 -2.11 12.31 -6.33
C VAL A 158 -1.74 13.73 -6.73
N SER A 159 -1.32 14.57 -5.80
CA SER A 159 -0.98 15.98 -6.07
C SER A 159 0.51 16.31 -6.01
N GLY A 160 1.34 15.40 -5.47
CA GLY A 160 2.75 15.68 -5.21
C GLY A 160 2.99 16.72 -4.09
N LYS A 161 1.96 17.12 -3.35
CA LYS A 161 2.00 18.21 -2.35
C LYS A 161 2.12 17.69 -0.92
N TYR A 162 2.71 18.50 -0.06
CA TYR A 162 2.57 18.28 1.39
C TYR A 162 1.17 18.69 1.86
N PRO A 163 0.65 18.11 2.95
CA PRO A 163 -0.68 18.43 3.48
C PRO A 163 -0.96 19.93 3.63
N ARG A 164 0.02 20.70 4.08
CA ARG A 164 -0.08 22.18 4.24
C ARG A 164 -0.24 22.95 2.93
N GLN A 165 0.02 22.33 1.79
CA GLN A 165 -0.04 22.94 0.45
C GLN A 165 -1.33 22.58 -0.28
N LEU A 166 -2.14 21.67 0.27
CA LEU A 166 -3.40 21.22 -0.32
C LEU A 166 -4.45 22.34 -0.24
N LEU A 167 -5.28 22.45 -1.29
CA LEU A 167 -6.38 23.43 -1.35
C LEU A 167 -7.46 23.17 -0.28
N SER A 168 -7.69 21.90 0.04
CA SER A 168 -8.67 21.47 1.05
C SER A 168 -8.13 20.28 1.85
N PRO A 169 -7.20 20.51 2.79
CA PRO A 169 -6.48 19.42 3.45
C PRO A 169 -7.38 18.48 4.29
N TRP A 170 -8.57 18.95 4.70
CA TRP A 170 -9.50 18.15 5.51
C TRP A 170 -10.69 17.57 4.72
N SER A 171 -10.67 17.71 3.39
CA SER A 171 -11.74 17.22 2.53
C SER A 171 -11.19 16.84 1.15
N THR A 172 -11.61 15.69 0.63
CA THR A 172 -11.24 15.22 -0.72
C THR A 172 -12.00 15.92 -1.85
N SER A 173 -12.80 16.96 -1.55
CA SER A 173 -13.61 17.68 -2.56
C SER A 173 -12.80 18.36 -3.65
N LYS A 174 -11.53 18.62 -3.43
CA LYS A 174 -10.61 19.24 -4.40
C LYS A 174 -9.58 18.26 -4.98
N GLU A 175 -9.64 16.99 -4.61
CA GLU A 175 -8.65 15.98 -4.98
C GLU A 175 -8.46 15.85 -6.50
N GLY A 176 -9.54 15.74 -7.29
CA GLY A 176 -9.44 15.68 -8.75
C GLY A 176 -8.83 16.94 -9.36
N LYS A 177 -9.10 18.12 -8.76
CA LYS A 177 -8.43 19.36 -9.17
C LYS A 177 -6.95 19.34 -8.83
N GLU A 178 -6.58 18.93 -7.64
CA GLU A 178 -5.18 18.79 -7.20
C GLU A 178 -4.40 17.84 -8.10
N PHE A 179 -4.99 16.70 -8.47
CA PHE A 179 -4.42 15.76 -9.43
C PHE A 179 -4.20 16.39 -10.79
N THR A 180 -5.24 17.06 -11.34
CA THR A 180 -5.17 17.73 -12.64
C THR A 180 -4.09 18.82 -12.66
N ASP A 181 -4.05 19.66 -11.63
CA ASP A 181 -3.05 20.72 -11.50
C ASP A 181 -1.62 20.13 -11.43
N CYS A 182 -1.42 18.99 -10.73
CA CYS A 182 -0.15 18.29 -10.69
C CYS A 182 0.26 17.77 -12.08
N ALA A 183 -0.62 17.05 -12.76
CA ALA A 183 -0.35 16.51 -14.09
C ALA A 183 -0.06 17.63 -15.12
N MET A 184 -0.78 18.75 -15.04
CA MET A 184 -0.51 19.91 -15.89
C MET A 184 0.85 20.57 -15.60
N SER A 185 1.35 20.49 -14.37
CA SER A 185 2.69 21.00 -14.03
C SER A 185 3.82 20.24 -14.72
N PHE A 186 3.56 19.01 -15.19
CA PHE A 186 4.46 18.21 -16.03
C PHE A 186 4.39 18.59 -17.52
N GLY A 187 3.66 19.65 -17.88
CA GLY A 187 3.49 20.11 -19.26
C GLY A 187 2.36 19.44 -20.03
N LEU A 188 1.54 18.61 -19.38
CA LEU A 188 0.36 18.01 -20.01
C LEU A 188 -0.76 19.04 -20.18
N ARG A 189 -1.52 18.91 -21.27
CA ARG A 189 -2.74 19.70 -21.49
C ARG A 189 -3.90 19.04 -20.73
N LYS A 190 -4.91 19.83 -20.37
CA LYS A 190 -6.07 19.36 -19.61
C LYS A 190 -6.78 18.16 -20.28
N GLU A 191 -6.85 18.16 -21.62
CA GLU A 191 -7.48 17.09 -22.41
C GLU A 191 -6.69 15.77 -22.42
N GLN A 192 -5.51 15.77 -21.82
CA GLN A 192 -4.64 14.59 -21.66
C GLN A 192 -4.68 14.03 -20.25
N VAL A 193 -5.51 14.58 -19.37
CA VAL A 193 -5.57 14.25 -17.94
C VAL A 193 -7.01 13.88 -17.57
N GLU A 194 -7.20 12.71 -16.97
CA GLU A 194 -8.50 12.28 -16.46
C GLU A 194 -8.41 11.74 -15.03
N TYR A 195 -9.42 12.05 -14.23
CA TYR A 195 -9.57 11.61 -12.86
C TYR A 195 -10.94 10.97 -12.68
N HIS A 196 -10.97 9.74 -12.19
CA HIS A 196 -12.18 8.97 -11.96
C HIS A 196 -12.27 8.44 -10.53
N ARG A 197 -13.48 8.08 -10.11
CA ARG A 197 -13.77 7.34 -8.87
C ARG A 197 -14.65 6.14 -9.21
N GLY A 198 -14.35 4.99 -8.61
CA GLY A 198 -15.05 3.74 -8.88
C GLY A 198 -14.56 3.04 -10.14
N TYR A 199 -15.27 1.99 -10.52
CA TYR A 199 -14.84 1.04 -11.56
C TYR A 199 -15.17 1.47 -13.01
N ASP A 200 -16.02 2.46 -13.20
CA ASP A 200 -16.48 2.90 -14.54
C ASP A 200 -15.47 3.84 -15.22
N ALA A 201 -14.18 3.65 -14.96
CA ALA A 201 -13.13 4.45 -15.57
C ALA A 201 -12.84 3.94 -16.98
N ASP A 202 -13.09 4.77 -17.98
CA ASP A 202 -12.71 4.54 -19.38
C ASP A 202 -11.79 5.66 -19.85
N PHE A 203 -10.50 5.35 -20.01
CA PHE A 203 -9.50 6.32 -20.44
C PHE A 203 -9.41 6.36 -21.97
N GLY A 204 -9.78 7.48 -22.55
CA GLY A 204 -9.64 7.69 -23.98
C GLY A 204 -8.19 7.61 -24.47
N PRO A 205 -7.97 7.41 -25.78
CA PRO A 205 -6.64 7.18 -26.35
C PRO A 205 -5.70 8.41 -26.23
N THR A 206 -6.26 9.60 -26.04
CA THR A 206 -5.51 10.85 -25.86
C THR A 206 -4.98 11.07 -24.46
N ILE A 207 -5.49 10.30 -23.49
CA ILE A 207 -5.09 10.43 -22.08
C ILE A 207 -3.65 9.97 -21.90
N ARG A 208 -2.86 10.80 -21.23
CA ARG A 208 -1.45 10.58 -20.89
C ARG A 208 -1.26 10.36 -19.39
N CYS A 209 -2.09 10.98 -18.58
CA CYS A 209 -2.06 10.85 -17.13
C CYS A 209 -3.48 10.62 -16.62
N GLY A 210 -3.75 9.41 -16.14
CA GLY A 210 -5.02 9.01 -15.55
C GLY A 210 -4.90 8.73 -14.06
N CYS A 211 -6.02 8.91 -13.34
CA CYS A 211 -6.14 8.48 -11.95
C CYS A 211 -7.50 7.85 -11.71
N VAL A 212 -7.52 6.71 -11.04
CA VAL A 212 -8.74 6.05 -10.55
C VAL A 212 -8.62 5.86 -9.05
N ILE A 213 -9.65 6.24 -8.32
CA ILE A 213 -9.78 6.00 -6.88
C ILE A 213 -10.80 4.89 -6.64
N ILE A 214 -10.38 3.83 -5.97
CA ILE A 214 -11.19 2.68 -5.55
C ILE A 214 -11.27 2.68 -4.02
N ASN A 215 -12.47 2.68 -3.45
CA ASN A 215 -12.68 2.81 -2.01
C ASN A 215 -12.98 1.48 -1.30
N ASP A 216 -13.05 0.37 -2.02
CA ASP A 216 -13.54 -0.91 -1.48
C ASP A 216 -12.81 -1.36 -0.22
N ILE A 217 -11.49 -1.24 -0.16
CA ILE A 217 -10.73 -1.63 1.03
C ILE A 217 -11.05 -0.70 2.20
N ASP A 218 -11.17 0.60 1.99
CA ASP A 218 -11.56 1.56 3.03
C ASP A 218 -12.96 1.25 3.57
N ASP A 219 -13.91 0.97 2.68
CA ASP A 219 -15.28 0.58 3.03
C ASP A 219 -15.30 -0.75 3.81
N MET A 220 -14.49 -1.74 3.40
CA MET A 220 -14.31 -3.00 4.13
C MET A 220 -13.75 -2.76 5.54
N VAL A 221 -12.70 -1.95 5.68
CA VAL A 221 -12.10 -1.62 6.99
C VAL A 221 -13.12 -0.98 7.92
N HIS A 222 -13.93 -0.06 7.42
CA HIS A 222 -14.97 0.61 8.19
C HIS A 222 -16.16 -0.30 8.54
N GLY A 223 -16.49 -1.25 7.68
CA GLY A 223 -17.60 -2.21 7.88
C GLY A 223 -17.22 -3.47 8.67
N GLN A 224 -15.93 -3.79 8.79
CA GLN A 224 -15.47 -5.08 9.29
C GLN A 224 -15.62 -5.22 10.80
N GLN A 225 -16.31 -6.28 11.25
CA GLN A 225 -16.51 -6.61 12.66
C GLN A 225 -15.69 -7.79 13.15
N GLN A 226 -15.05 -8.54 12.25
CA GLN A 226 -14.30 -9.76 12.55
C GLN A 226 -12.78 -9.56 12.53
N GLY A 227 -12.35 -8.30 12.53
CA GLY A 227 -10.93 -7.93 12.51
C GLY A 227 -10.19 -8.47 11.27
N ARG A 228 -8.91 -8.81 11.43
CA ARG A 228 -8.05 -9.24 10.30
C ARG A 228 -8.52 -10.50 9.59
N SER A 229 -9.12 -11.45 10.30
CA SER A 229 -9.64 -12.67 9.65
C SER A 229 -10.84 -12.38 8.74
N GLY A 230 -11.66 -11.38 9.08
CA GLY A 230 -12.69 -10.88 8.19
C GLY A 230 -12.10 -10.15 7.00
N MET A 231 -11.17 -9.21 7.24
CA MET A 231 -10.46 -8.50 6.17
C MET A 231 -9.76 -9.44 5.19
N TYR A 232 -9.10 -10.50 5.68
CA TYR A 232 -8.48 -11.48 4.81
C TYR A 232 -9.47 -12.07 3.80
N ARG A 233 -10.65 -12.53 4.27
CA ARG A 233 -11.68 -13.11 3.39
C ARG A 233 -12.25 -12.09 2.42
N ASP A 234 -12.53 -10.87 2.90
CA ASP A 234 -13.15 -9.84 2.09
C ASP A 234 -12.20 -9.38 0.97
N VAL A 235 -10.91 -9.18 1.27
CA VAL A 235 -9.89 -8.80 0.29
C VAL A 235 -9.54 -9.93 -0.69
N GLU A 236 -9.63 -11.21 -0.26
CA GLU A 236 -9.43 -12.36 -1.15
C GLU A 236 -10.50 -12.46 -2.25
N TYR A 237 -11.69 -11.90 -2.02
CA TYR A 237 -12.80 -11.85 -2.99
C TYR A 237 -12.83 -10.59 -3.85
N LEU A 238 -11.99 -9.59 -3.59
CA LEU A 238 -11.90 -8.35 -4.35
C LEU A 238 -11.18 -8.56 -5.68
#